data_f4462d1b9b26ac76acd9cb83d34d311c
#
_entry.id   f4462d1b9b26ac76acd9cb83d34d311c
#
_cell.length_a   1.000
_cell.length_b   1.000
_cell.length_c   1.000
_cell.angle_alpha   90.00
_cell.angle_beta   90.00
_cell.angle_gamma   90.00
#
_symmetry.space_group_name_H-M   'P 1'
#
loop_
_entity.id
_entity.type
_entity.pdbx_description
1 polymer ?
#
loop_
_entity_poly.entity_id
_entity_poly.type
_entity_poly.pdbx_seq_one_letter_code
_entity_poly.pdbx_strand_id
1 'polypeptide(L)'
;MPNTIKPSLEQIKLINDYLLFDSPNEEQYDNITFLATQICKTPISTITLIDTTRQWFKSKIGFTHNENPIEYSFCALALSKNLDFIEIPNLMLDEEFSGIGKLNGLEENGFYASVAIRNEKGIPLATLCVIDYESKKLTNDQKKGLQILGKQIEALFKLRHKNVALLNNYKLLSEQYEALKQFSNRVSHDIQ
;
A
#
# COMPACT_ATOMS: atom_id res chain seq x y z
N MET A 1 -8.04 17.84 16.93
CA MET A 1 -7.23 16.76 16.35
C MET A 1 -7.94 16.31 15.07
N PRO A 2 -7.28 16.16 13.94
CA PRO A 2 -7.94 15.65 12.74
C PRO A 2 -8.50 14.27 13.07
N ASN A 3 -9.75 14.05 12.65
CA ASN A 3 -10.46 12.80 12.88
C ASN A 3 -9.81 11.75 11.97
N THR A 4 -8.75 11.10 12.45
CA THR A 4 -8.00 10.11 11.67
C THR A 4 -8.91 8.91 11.46
N ILE A 5 -9.45 8.79 10.27
CA ILE A 5 -10.35 7.68 9.92
C ILE A 5 -9.48 6.43 9.80
N LYS A 6 -9.62 5.55 10.79
CA LYS A 6 -8.93 4.26 10.81
C LYS A 6 -9.60 3.31 9.83
N PRO A 7 -8.83 2.45 9.15
CA PRO A 7 -9.40 1.41 8.32
C PRO A 7 -10.26 0.46 9.18
N SER A 8 -11.30 -0.12 8.58
CA SER A 8 -12.12 -1.11 9.27
C SER A 8 -11.33 -2.39 9.54
N LEU A 9 -11.73 -3.15 10.57
CA LEU A 9 -11.10 -4.46 10.85
C LEU A 9 -11.18 -5.40 9.65
N GLU A 10 -12.27 -5.36 8.89
CA GLU A 10 -12.42 -6.14 7.66
C GLU A 10 -11.40 -5.73 6.58
N GLN A 11 -11.17 -4.43 6.43
CA GLN A 11 -10.17 -3.91 5.49
C GLN A 11 -8.75 -4.32 5.89
N ILE A 12 -8.42 -4.24 7.19
CA ILE A 12 -7.11 -4.68 7.70
C ILE A 12 -6.92 -6.18 7.47
N LYS A 13 -7.93 -7.00 7.79
CA LYS A 13 -7.88 -8.45 7.54
C LYS A 13 -7.63 -8.73 6.05
N LEU A 14 -8.34 -8.03 5.18
CA LEU A 14 -8.14 -8.15 3.74
C LEU A 14 -6.72 -7.80 3.31
N ILE A 15 -6.15 -6.70 3.83
CA ILE A 15 -4.76 -6.31 3.50
C ILE A 15 -3.77 -7.37 3.99
N ASN A 16 -4.01 -7.97 5.16
CA ASN A 16 -3.16 -9.03 5.71
C ASN A 16 -3.15 -10.29 4.83
N ASP A 17 -4.24 -10.60 4.12
CA ASP A 17 -4.29 -11.74 3.19
C ASP A 17 -3.29 -11.61 2.02
N TYR A 18 -2.80 -10.39 1.76
CA TYR A 18 -1.77 -10.12 0.76
C TYR A 18 -0.34 -10.32 1.29
N LEU A 19 -0.15 -10.51 2.61
CA LEU A 19 1.15 -10.62 3.28
C LEU A 19 2.12 -9.49 2.87
N LEU A 20 1.62 -8.26 2.89
CA LEU A 20 2.39 -7.08 2.49
C LEU A 20 3.05 -6.39 3.68
N PHE A 21 2.34 -6.28 4.82
CA PHE A 21 2.91 -5.67 6.03
C PHE A 21 4.17 -6.39 6.48
N ASP A 22 5.17 -5.61 6.87
CA ASP A 22 6.45 -6.08 7.39
C ASP A 22 7.21 -7.04 6.45
N SER A 23 6.82 -7.08 5.17
CA SER A 23 7.49 -7.88 4.14
C SER A 23 8.80 -7.22 3.69
N PRO A 24 9.80 -7.99 3.22
CA PRO A 24 11.04 -7.44 2.69
C PRO A 24 10.80 -6.45 1.54
N ASN A 25 11.80 -5.60 1.28
CA ASN A 25 11.80 -4.76 0.08
C ASN A 25 11.78 -5.63 -1.17
N GLU A 26 11.07 -5.16 -2.19
CA GLU A 26 10.93 -5.84 -3.48
C GLU A 26 11.17 -4.82 -4.59
N GLU A 27 12.15 -5.08 -5.44
CA GLU A 27 12.62 -4.18 -6.51
C GLU A 27 11.49 -3.64 -7.39
N GLN A 28 10.49 -4.44 -7.67
CA GLN A 28 9.35 -4.03 -8.49
C GLN A 28 8.56 -2.86 -7.89
N TYR A 29 8.43 -2.77 -6.57
CA TYR A 29 7.79 -1.65 -5.90
C TYR A 29 8.72 -0.45 -5.80
N ASP A 30 10.02 -0.69 -5.57
CA ASP A 30 11.03 0.36 -5.49
C ASP A 30 11.20 1.07 -6.84
N ASN A 31 11.15 0.33 -7.95
CA ASN A 31 11.14 0.89 -9.29
C ASN A 31 9.91 1.79 -9.54
N ILE A 32 8.74 1.45 -9.01
CA ILE A 32 7.53 2.27 -9.16
C ILE A 32 7.66 3.57 -8.36
N THR A 33 8.12 3.53 -7.11
CA THR A 33 8.32 4.76 -6.32
C THR A 33 9.39 5.65 -6.95
N PHE A 34 10.47 5.06 -7.48
CA PHE A 34 11.47 5.81 -8.24
C PHE A 34 10.85 6.51 -9.46
N LEU A 35 10.12 5.80 -10.29
CA LEU A 35 9.47 6.39 -11.47
C LEU A 35 8.45 7.47 -11.08
N ALA A 36 7.72 7.31 -9.98
CA ALA A 36 6.79 8.32 -9.50
C ALA A 36 7.50 9.64 -9.16
N THR A 37 8.68 9.59 -8.48
CA THR A 37 9.48 10.78 -8.23
C THR A 37 9.96 11.43 -9.52
N GLN A 38 10.40 10.66 -10.51
CA GLN A 38 10.90 11.18 -11.78
C GLN A 38 9.78 11.83 -12.60
N ILE A 39 8.62 11.19 -12.70
CA ILE A 39 7.46 11.70 -13.45
C ILE A 39 6.93 12.97 -12.80
N CYS A 40 6.70 12.96 -11.49
CA CYS A 40 6.10 14.07 -10.75
C CYS A 40 7.11 15.15 -10.37
N LYS A 41 8.41 14.87 -10.52
CA LYS A 41 9.53 15.76 -10.12
C LYS A 41 9.40 16.14 -8.64
N THR A 42 9.26 15.14 -7.78
CA THR A 42 9.11 15.27 -6.34
C THR A 42 10.24 14.54 -5.61
N PRO A 43 10.71 15.03 -4.45
CA PRO A 43 11.75 14.36 -3.68
C PRO A 43 11.27 13.13 -2.93
N ILE A 44 9.96 12.99 -2.71
CA ILE A 44 9.38 11.93 -1.88
C ILE A 44 8.33 11.18 -2.68
N SER A 45 8.36 9.85 -2.59
CA SER A 45 7.29 8.96 -3.04
C SER A 45 7.22 7.72 -2.15
N THR A 46 6.01 7.23 -1.88
CA THR A 46 5.81 5.99 -1.11
C THR A 46 4.66 5.15 -1.65
N ILE A 47 4.81 3.84 -1.49
CA ILE A 47 3.67 2.90 -1.51
C ILE A 47 3.33 2.60 -0.05
N THR A 48 2.19 3.10 0.41
CA THR A 48 1.80 3.13 1.82
C THR A 48 0.60 2.26 2.10
N LEU A 49 0.74 1.36 3.07
CA LEU A 49 -0.37 0.62 3.68
C LEU A 49 -0.73 1.25 5.03
N ILE A 50 -2.02 1.20 5.38
CA ILE A 50 -2.54 1.79 6.61
C ILE A 50 -3.04 0.68 7.53
N ASP A 51 -2.54 0.68 8.76
CA ASP A 51 -2.98 -0.15 9.87
C ASP A 51 -3.83 0.69 10.86
N THR A 52 -4.28 0.12 11.96
CA THR A 52 -5.04 0.81 13.01
C THR A 52 -4.27 1.90 13.73
N THR A 53 -2.95 1.78 13.80
CA THR A 53 -2.06 2.64 14.61
C THR A 53 -0.94 3.28 13.80
N ARG A 54 -0.63 2.74 12.62
CA ARG A 54 0.53 3.15 11.82
C ARG A 54 0.22 3.18 10.32
N GLN A 55 1.00 3.96 9.60
CA GLN A 55 1.25 3.77 8.17
C GLN A 55 2.58 3.03 8.01
N TRP A 56 2.61 2.05 7.11
CA TRP A 56 3.80 1.28 6.79
C TRP A 56 4.13 1.41 5.31
N PHE A 57 5.42 1.58 5.00
CA PHE A 57 5.89 1.82 3.64
C PHE A 57 6.40 0.53 3.01
N LYS A 58 5.64 -0.02 2.03
CA LYS A 58 6.09 -1.14 1.20
C LYS A 58 7.28 -0.75 0.34
N SER A 59 7.31 0.48 -0.13
CA SER A 59 8.42 1.12 -0.82
C SER A 59 8.41 2.61 -0.54
N LYS A 60 9.60 3.23 -0.52
CA LYS A 60 9.76 4.64 -0.18
C LYS A 60 10.99 5.25 -0.81
N ILE A 61 10.89 6.51 -1.16
CA ILE A 61 11.99 7.41 -1.47
C ILE A 61 11.79 8.68 -0.63
N GLY A 62 12.87 9.24 -0.11
CA GLY A 62 12.87 10.47 0.68
C GLY A 62 12.59 10.29 2.18
N PHE A 63 12.26 9.07 2.66
CA PHE A 63 12.17 8.73 4.07
C PHE A 63 13.21 7.70 4.49
N THR A 64 13.72 7.83 5.71
CA THR A 64 14.68 6.86 6.30
C THR A 64 13.98 5.75 7.09
N HIS A 65 12.85 6.04 7.72
CA HIS A 65 12.05 5.09 8.51
C HIS A 65 11.09 4.28 7.62
N ASN A 66 10.66 3.13 8.12
CA ASN A 66 9.76 2.22 7.39
C ASN A 66 8.28 2.41 7.73
N GLU A 67 7.99 3.16 8.80
CA GLU A 67 6.64 3.40 9.31
C GLU A 67 6.56 4.71 10.09
N ASN A 68 5.35 5.22 10.24
CA ASN A 68 5.03 6.37 11.09
C ASN A 68 3.72 6.09 11.82
N PRO A 69 3.48 6.72 12.97
CA PRO A 69 2.15 6.76 13.58
C PRO A 69 1.09 7.28 12.59
N ILE A 70 -0.11 6.75 12.69
CA ILE A 70 -1.20 7.06 11.74
C ILE A 70 -1.56 8.56 11.72
N GLU A 71 -1.31 9.26 12.81
CA GLU A 71 -1.57 10.71 12.95
C GLU A 71 -0.75 11.56 11.97
N TYR A 72 0.38 11.03 11.49
CA TYR A 72 1.26 11.69 10.50
C TYR A 72 0.88 11.33 9.05
N SER A 73 -0.20 10.55 8.85
CA SER A 73 -0.48 9.96 7.55
C SER A 73 -1.40 10.81 6.69
N PHE A 74 -0.85 11.48 5.68
CA PHE A 74 -1.63 12.02 4.56
C PHE A 74 -2.41 10.91 3.83
N CYS A 75 -1.81 9.72 3.71
CA CYS A 75 -2.39 8.58 3.01
C CYS A 75 -3.65 8.05 3.70
N ALA A 76 -3.67 8.01 5.05
CA ALA A 76 -4.85 7.62 5.80
C ALA A 76 -6.01 8.60 5.56
N LEU A 77 -5.74 9.91 5.59
CA LEU A 77 -6.74 10.93 5.29
C LEU A 77 -7.20 10.84 3.83
N ALA A 78 -6.28 10.65 2.88
CA ALA A 78 -6.62 10.51 1.46
C ALA A 78 -7.53 9.30 1.19
N LEU A 79 -7.22 8.14 1.77
CA LEU A 79 -8.05 6.94 1.63
C LEU A 79 -9.44 7.11 2.23
N SER A 80 -9.58 7.89 3.31
CA SER A 80 -10.86 8.18 3.94
C SER A 80 -11.82 8.96 3.03
N LYS A 81 -11.29 9.71 2.06
CA LYS A 81 -12.10 10.44 1.07
C LYS A 81 -12.73 9.50 0.03
N ASN A 82 -12.25 8.27 -0.06
CA ASN A 82 -12.68 7.26 -1.03
C ASN A 82 -12.59 7.71 -2.50
N LEU A 83 -11.67 8.60 -2.80
CA LEU A 83 -11.35 9.07 -4.15
C LEU A 83 -10.23 8.23 -4.75
N ASP A 84 -10.23 8.06 -6.07
CA ASP A 84 -9.17 7.33 -6.77
C ASP A 84 -7.88 8.15 -6.91
N PHE A 85 -8.02 9.46 -6.95
CA PHE A 85 -6.91 10.41 -7.04
C PHE A 85 -7.18 11.65 -6.20
N ILE A 86 -6.18 12.09 -5.45
CA ILE A 86 -6.20 13.35 -4.70
C ILE A 86 -4.96 14.16 -5.06
N GLU A 87 -5.13 15.47 -5.18
CA GLU A 87 -4.04 16.44 -5.33
C GLU A 87 -4.29 17.62 -4.41
N ILE A 88 -3.34 17.92 -3.56
CA ILE A 88 -3.34 19.08 -2.66
C ILE A 88 -2.14 19.96 -3.06
N PRO A 89 -2.36 20.98 -3.90
CA PRO A 89 -1.30 21.83 -4.44
C PRO A 89 -0.51 22.61 -3.40
N ASN A 90 -1.17 22.98 -2.30
CA ASN A 90 -0.55 23.58 -1.12
C ASN A 90 -1.21 23.03 0.15
N LEU A 91 -0.47 22.23 0.90
CA LEU A 91 -0.95 21.58 2.11
C LEU A 91 -1.41 22.58 3.18
N MET A 92 -0.80 23.76 3.26
CA MET A 92 -1.11 24.75 4.31
C MET A 92 -2.42 25.50 4.05
N LEU A 93 -2.88 25.52 2.79
CA LEU A 93 -4.14 26.14 2.40
C LEU A 93 -5.33 25.18 2.48
N ASP A 94 -5.08 23.89 2.72
CA ASP A 94 -6.12 22.88 2.85
C ASP A 94 -6.50 22.70 4.32
N GLU A 95 -7.78 22.87 4.66
CA GLU A 95 -8.26 22.84 6.04
C GLU A 95 -8.04 21.48 6.73
N GLU A 96 -8.09 20.39 5.98
CA GLU A 96 -7.96 19.03 6.54
C GLU A 96 -6.52 18.54 6.54
N PHE A 97 -5.74 18.82 5.47
CA PHE A 97 -4.38 18.35 5.32
C PHE A 97 -3.33 19.20 6.05
N SER A 98 -3.63 20.48 6.33
CA SER A 98 -2.68 21.41 6.95
C SER A 98 -2.21 20.95 8.33
N GLY A 99 -3.08 20.35 9.13
CA GLY A 99 -2.72 19.82 10.44
C GLY A 99 -1.66 18.70 10.36
N ILE A 100 -1.82 17.78 9.39
CA ILE A 100 -0.86 16.72 9.14
C ILE A 100 0.43 17.29 8.53
N GLY A 101 0.32 18.32 7.67
CA GLY A 101 1.46 19.04 7.12
C GLY A 101 2.38 19.58 8.20
N LYS A 102 1.84 20.25 9.21
CA LYS A 102 2.59 20.74 10.37
C LYS A 102 3.29 19.63 11.14
N LEU A 103 2.62 18.51 11.39
CA LEU A 103 3.21 17.35 12.07
C LEU A 103 4.39 16.74 11.29
N ASN A 104 4.42 16.91 9.96
CA ASN A 104 5.49 16.42 9.10
C ASN A 104 6.56 17.47 8.77
N GLY A 105 6.54 18.65 9.43
CA GLY A 105 7.52 19.71 9.20
C GLY A 105 7.33 20.47 7.87
N LEU A 106 6.14 20.42 7.29
CA LEU A 106 5.78 21.13 6.05
C LEU A 106 5.00 22.41 6.38
N GLU A 107 5.60 23.28 7.22
CA GLU A 107 4.91 24.39 7.87
C GLU A 107 4.62 25.59 6.96
N GLU A 108 5.42 25.79 5.91
CA GLU A 108 5.30 26.98 5.04
C GLU A 108 4.63 26.68 3.73
N ASN A 109 5.07 25.60 3.10
CA ASN A 109 4.59 25.13 1.82
C ASN A 109 4.60 23.60 1.84
N GLY A 110 3.89 23.00 0.95
CA GLY A 110 3.95 21.56 0.81
C GLY A 110 2.94 21.11 -0.23
N PHE A 111 3.28 20.06 -0.91
CA PHE A 111 2.45 19.44 -1.93
C PHE A 111 2.24 17.97 -1.60
N TYR A 112 1.05 17.50 -1.86
CA TYR A 112 0.71 16.08 -1.77
C TYR A 112 -0.16 15.67 -2.95
N ALA A 113 0.13 14.53 -3.55
CA ALA A 113 -0.80 13.85 -4.45
C ALA A 113 -0.72 12.34 -4.26
N SER A 114 -1.86 11.67 -4.43
CA SER A 114 -1.90 10.21 -4.33
C SER A 114 -2.95 9.58 -5.23
N VAL A 115 -2.69 8.31 -5.54
CA VAL A 115 -3.61 7.38 -6.19
C VAL A 115 -3.95 6.28 -5.19
N ALA A 116 -5.24 6.00 -5.02
CA ALA A 116 -5.70 4.85 -4.24
C ALA A 116 -5.44 3.56 -5.02
N ILE A 117 -4.86 2.58 -4.35
CA ILE A 117 -4.60 1.24 -4.88
C ILE A 117 -5.72 0.33 -4.38
N ARG A 118 -6.50 -0.23 -5.30
CA ARG A 118 -7.69 -1.01 -4.97
C ARG A 118 -7.56 -2.46 -5.41
N ASN A 119 -8.27 -3.32 -4.73
CA ASN A 119 -8.45 -4.69 -5.19
C ASN A 119 -9.53 -4.79 -6.28
N GLU A 120 -9.77 -6.01 -6.78
CA GLU A 120 -10.77 -6.29 -7.82
C GLU A 120 -12.22 -5.97 -7.39
N LYS A 121 -12.48 -5.84 -6.09
CA LYS A 121 -13.80 -5.46 -5.52
C LYS A 121 -13.92 -3.95 -5.27
N GLY A 122 -12.90 -3.16 -5.65
CA GLY A 122 -12.86 -1.73 -5.43
C GLY A 122 -12.49 -1.31 -4.01
N ILE A 123 -12.08 -2.24 -3.14
CA ILE A 123 -11.68 -1.93 -1.76
C ILE A 123 -10.26 -1.36 -1.75
N PRO A 124 -10.03 -0.18 -1.14
CA PRO A 124 -8.72 0.42 -1.08
C PRO A 124 -7.80 -0.40 -0.15
N LEU A 125 -6.61 -0.74 -0.65
CA LEU A 125 -5.58 -1.51 0.06
C LEU A 125 -4.40 -0.65 0.48
N ALA A 126 -4.03 0.32 -0.36
CA ALA A 126 -2.82 1.13 -0.21
C ALA A 126 -2.96 2.45 -0.98
N THR A 127 -1.95 3.29 -0.92
CA THR A 127 -1.76 4.45 -1.80
C THR A 127 -0.38 4.42 -2.45
N LEU A 128 -0.30 4.94 -3.68
CA LEU A 128 0.94 5.49 -4.22
C LEU A 128 0.86 7.00 -4.05
N CYS A 129 1.77 7.59 -3.30
CA CYS A 129 1.80 9.04 -3.12
C CYS A 129 3.14 9.67 -3.51
N VAL A 130 3.08 10.95 -3.81
CA VAL A 130 4.21 11.85 -4.02
C VAL A 130 4.04 13.08 -3.15
N ILE A 131 5.14 13.55 -2.56
CA ILE A 131 5.18 14.69 -1.63
C ILE A 131 6.33 15.61 -2.04
N ASP A 132 6.10 16.90 -1.92
CA ASP A 132 7.13 17.91 -2.09
C ASP A 132 7.10 18.90 -0.94
N TYR A 133 8.25 19.51 -0.65
CA TYR A 133 8.38 20.59 0.32
C TYR A 133 7.87 21.94 -0.23
N GLU A 134 7.71 22.04 -1.55
CA GLU A 134 7.22 23.22 -2.24
C GLU A 134 5.84 22.98 -2.82
N SER A 135 4.99 24.01 -2.78
CA SER A 135 3.69 24.01 -3.43
C SER A 135 3.84 23.85 -4.93
N LYS A 136 3.05 22.97 -5.51
CA LYS A 136 3.04 22.73 -6.96
C LYS A 136 1.70 22.18 -7.44
N LYS A 137 1.55 22.11 -8.75
CA LYS A 137 0.43 21.46 -9.41
C LYS A 137 0.95 20.51 -10.47
N LEU A 138 0.45 19.29 -10.49
CA LEU A 138 0.82 18.32 -11.51
C LEU A 138 0.19 18.69 -12.86
N THR A 139 0.94 18.48 -13.92
CA THR A 139 0.40 18.50 -15.29
C THR A 139 -0.54 17.30 -15.51
N ASN A 140 -1.35 17.35 -16.55
CA ASN A 140 -2.22 16.22 -16.90
C ASN A 140 -1.42 14.94 -17.19
N ASP A 141 -0.25 15.07 -17.83
CA ASP A 141 0.63 13.93 -18.13
C ASP A 141 1.21 13.31 -16.85
N GLN A 142 1.61 14.15 -15.88
CA GLN A 142 2.10 13.68 -14.59
C GLN A 142 1.00 12.95 -13.80
N LYS A 143 -0.22 13.51 -13.77
CA LYS A 143 -1.40 12.85 -13.17
C LYS A 143 -1.68 11.51 -13.82
N LYS A 144 -1.68 11.48 -15.15
CA LYS A 144 -1.86 10.26 -15.93
C LYS A 144 -0.77 9.24 -15.65
N GLY A 145 0.49 9.66 -15.58
CA GLY A 145 1.63 8.81 -15.25
C GLY A 145 1.48 8.18 -13.86
N LEU A 146 1.14 8.99 -12.85
CA LEU A 146 0.92 8.49 -11.48
C LEU A 146 -0.24 7.48 -11.41
N GLN A 147 -1.34 7.73 -12.11
CA GLN A 147 -2.47 6.80 -12.20
C GLN A 147 -2.08 5.49 -12.89
N ILE A 148 -1.26 5.53 -13.95
CA ILE A 148 -0.77 4.32 -14.62
C ILE A 148 0.10 3.51 -13.66
N LEU A 149 1.02 4.14 -12.92
CA LEU A 149 1.83 3.47 -11.90
C LEU A 149 0.96 2.84 -10.81
N GLY A 150 -0.11 3.52 -10.39
CA GLY A 150 -1.09 2.95 -9.46
C GLY A 150 -1.72 1.65 -9.99
N LYS A 151 -2.09 1.61 -11.27
CA LYS A 151 -2.61 0.39 -11.90
C LYS A 151 -1.59 -0.74 -11.97
N GLN A 152 -0.29 -0.43 -12.12
CA GLN A 152 0.76 -1.45 -12.05
C GLN A 152 0.86 -2.05 -10.63
N ILE A 153 0.73 -1.24 -9.57
CA ILE A 153 0.71 -1.74 -8.19
C ILE A 153 -0.52 -2.65 -7.96
N GLU A 154 -1.70 -2.27 -8.44
CA GLU A 154 -2.91 -3.11 -8.37
C GLU A 154 -2.67 -4.48 -9.01
N ALA A 155 -2.03 -4.51 -10.19
CA ALA A 155 -1.70 -5.76 -10.89
C ALA A 155 -0.69 -6.62 -10.09
N LEU A 156 0.34 -5.99 -9.51
CA LEU A 156 1.31 -6.67 -8.65
C LEU A 156 0.67 -7.23 -7.37
N PHE A 157 -0.21 -6.47 -6.72
CA PHE A 157 -0.94 -6.93 -5.54
C PHE A 157 -1.86 -8.11 -5.89
N LYS A 158 -2.58 -8.03 -7.00
CA LYS A 158 -3.40 -9.15 -7.49
C LYS A 158 -2.57 -10.41 -7.73
N LEU A 159 -1.42 -10.28 -8.39
CA LEU A 159 -0.50 -11.40 -8.64
C LEU A 159 0.00 -11.99 -7.32
N ARG A 160 0.45 -11.14 -6.39
CA ARG A 160 0.89 -11.58 -5.06
C ARG A 160 -0.20 -12.36 -4.32
N HIS A 161 -1.42 -11.84 -4.26
CA HIS A 161 -2.54 -12.51 -3.61
C HIS A 161 -2.82 -13.90 -4.20
N LYS A 162 -2.81 -13.99 -5.54
CA LYS A 162 -2.96 -15.30 -6.22
C LYS A 162 -1.83 -16.26 -5.90
N ASN A 163 -0.58 -15.78 -5.83
CA ASN A 163 0.57 -16.60 -5.49
C ASN A 163 0.49 -17.11 -4.03
N VAL A 164 0.09 -16.25 -3.08
CA VAL A 164 -0.14 -16.66 -1.69
C VAL A 164 -1.21 -17.75 -1.60
N ALA A 165 -2.34 -17.57 -2.28
CA ALA A 165 -3.42 -18.58 -2.31
C ALA A 165 -2.95 -19.90 -2.94
N LEU A 166 -2.18 -19.85 -4.04
CA LEU A 166 -1.64 -21.03 -4.68
C LEU A 166 -0.68 -21.81 -3.79
N LEU A 167 0.23 -21.10 -3.11
CA LEU A 167 1.17 -21.73 -2.17
C LEU A 167 0.46 -22.39 -1.00
N ASN A 168 -0.57 -21.77 -0.45
CA ASN A 168 -1.38 -22.34 0.62
C ASN A 168 -2.11 -23.62 0.16
N ASN A 169 -2.70 -23.61 -1.04
CA ASN A 169 -3.36 -24.77 -1.61
C ASN A 169 -2.37 -25.92 -1.88
N TYR A 170 -1.20 -25.59 -2.40
CA TYR A 170 -0.14 -26.58 -2.63
C TYR A 170 0.30 -27.26 -1.32
N LYS A 171 0.50 -26.47 -0.28
CA LYS A 171 0.87 -26.98 1.05
C LYS A 171 -0.20 -27.94 1.60
N LEU A 172 -1.46 -27.54 1.54
CA LEU A 172 -2.59 -28.37 1.99
C LEU A 172 -2.67 -29.69 1.21
N LEU A 173 -2.53 -29.65 -0.12
CA LEU A 173 -2.55 -30.82 -0.97
C LEU A 173 -1.39 -31.77 -0.65
N SER A 174 -0.19 -31.24 -0.40
CA SER A 174 0.98 -32.02 -0.01
C SER A 174 0.76 -32.74 1.31
N GLU A 175 0.18 -32.04 2.32
CA GLU A 175 -0.14 -32.63 3.62
C GLU A 175 -1.18 -33.78 3.49
N GLN A 176 -2.20 -33.58 2.68
CA GLN A 176 -3.21 -34.61 2.39
C GLN A 176 -2.61 -35.84 1.68
N TYR A 177 -1.73 -35.60 0.71
CA TYR A 177 -1.04 -36.68 -0.01
C TYR A 177 -0.17 -37.53 0.93
N GLU A 178 0.61 -36.92 1.80
CA GLU A 178 1.44 -37.65 2.77
C GLU A 178 0.58 -38.43 3.78
N ALA A 179 -0.52 -37.87 4.24
CA ALA A 179 -1.47 -38.57 5.12
C ALA A 179 -2.08 -39.81 4.44
N LEU A 180 -2.49 -39.68 3.16
CA LEU A 180 -3.02 -40.79 2.39
C LEU A 180 -1.98 -41.89 2.16
N LYS A 181 -0.75 -41.53 1.87
CA LYS A 181 0.38 -42.45 1.69
C LYS A 181 0.66 -43.25 2.97
N GLN A 182 0.67 -42.59 4.12
CA GLN A 182 0.84 -43.24 5.42
C GLN A 182 -0.32 -44.20 5.74
N PHE A 183 -1.55 -43.79 5.41
CA PHE A 183 -2.72 -44.66 5.58
C PHE A 183 -2.62 -45.93 4.70
N SER A 184 -2.31 -45.76 3.42
CA SER A 184 -2.14 -46.87 2.46
C SER A 184 -1.07 -47.87 2.91
N ASN A 185 0.07 -47.36 3.42
CA ASN A 185 1.15 -48.21 3.94
C ASN A 185 0.72 -49.02 5.19
N ARG A 186 -0.05 -48.42 6.10
CA ARG A 186 -0.59 -49.12 7.28
C ARG A 186 -1.56 -50.22 6.88
N VAL A 187 -2.52 -49.94 5.98
CA VAL A 187 -3.46 -50.94 5.48
C VAL A 187 -2.75 -52.08 4.79
N SER A 188 -1.72 -51.81 3.98
CA SER A 188 -0.93 -52.86 3.31
C SER A 188 -0.13 -53.72 4.29
N HIS A 189 0.33 -53.17 5.40
CA HIS A 189 1.04 -53.92 6.44
C HIS A 189 0.10 -54.79 7.26
N ASP A 190 -1.13 -54.34 7.54
CA ASP A 190 -2.10 -55.06 8.36
C ASP A 190 -2.82 -56.21 7.63
N ILE A 191 -2.65 -56.31 6.29
CA ILE A 191 -3.21 -57.39 5.44
C ILE A 191 -2.21 -58.53 5.23
N GLN A 192 -0.94 -58.36 5.59
CA GLN A 192 0.08 -59.44 5.55
C GLN A 192 0.15 -60.21 6.86
#